data_3f841c4d5effa148e3b94567ff944700
#
_entry.id   3f841c4d5effa148e3b94567ff944700
#
_cell.length_a   1.000
_cell.length_b   1.000
_cell.length_c   1.000
_cell.angle_alpha   90.00
_cell.angle_beta   90.00
_cell.angle_gamma   90.00
#
_symmetry.space_group_name_H-M   'P 1'
#
loop_
_entity.id
_entity.type
_entity.pdbx_description
1 polymer ?
#
loop_
_entity_poly.entity_id
_entity_poly.type
_entity_poly.pdbx_seq_one_letter_code
_entity_poly.pdbx_strand_id
1 'polypeptide(L)'
;MDYIWDTPSDIAVRLADRLRKIRKRKKITQKQLAGRSNVSYATLRKFEKTGQISLESFIKLTMELDLVGEINDLFTTPVYTNIEEVINEQR
;
A
#
# COMPACT_ATOMS: atom_id res chain seq x y z
N MET A 1 -6.30 -4.39 19.41
CA MET A 1 -5.80 -4.81 18.12
C MET A 1 -4.58 -5.70 18.26
N ASP A 2 -4.60 -6.83 17.59
CA ASP A 2 -3.60 -7.87 17.81
C ASP A 2 -2.86 -8.23 16.54
N TYR A 3 -2.42 -7.19 15.80
CA TYR A 3 -1.68 -7.44 14.58
C TYR A 3 -0.37 -8.21 14.80
N ILE A 4 0.10 -8.31 16.04
CA ILE A 4 1.26 -9.14 16.36
C ILE A 4 1.00 -10.62 16.07
N TRP A 5 -0.25 -11.01 15.98
CA TRP A 5 -0.67 -12.37 15.65
C TRP A 5 -0.93 -12.55 14.16
N ASP A 6 -0.88 -11.45 13.38
CA ASP A 6 -1.09 -11.52 11.93
C ASP A 6 0.12 -12.10 11.23
N THR A 7 -0.13 -12.87 10.19
CA THR A 7 0.92 -13.27 9.27
C THR A 7 1.17 -12.13 8.27
N PRO A 8 2.34 -12.12 7.60
CA PRO A 8 2.55 -11.15 6.51
C PRO A 8 1.44 -11.21 5.46
N SER A 9 0.94 -12.40 5.16
CA SER A 9 -0.15 -12.59 4.22
C SER A 9 -1.44 -11.91 4.69
N ASP A 10 -1.76 -12.01 5.99
CA ASP A 10 -2.96 -11.36 6.55
C ASP A 10 -2.89 -9.85 6.38
N ILE A 11 -1.72 -9.28 6.62
CA ILE A 11 -1.52 -7.85 6.47
C ILE A 11 -1.63 -7.44 5.01
N ALA A 12 -1.05 -8.22 4.11
CA ALA A 12 -1.11 -7.94 2.67
C ALA A 12 -2.55 -7.98 2.16
N VAL A 13 -3.33 -8.96 2.57
CA VAL A 13 -4.75 -9.06 2.19
C VAL A 13 -5.54 -7.85 2.72
N ARG A 14 -5.23 -7.43 3.94
CA ARG A 14 -5.91 -6.27 4.54
C ARG A 14 -5.62 -4.98 3.76
N LEU A 15 -4.37 -4.79 3.34
CA LEU A 15 -4.00 -3.63 2.52
C LEU A 15 -4.68 -3.68 1.15
N ALA A 16 -4.71 -4.87 0.54
CA ALA A 16 -5.39 -5.06 -0.74
C ALA A 16 -6.88 -4.73 -0.64
N ASP A 17 -7.52 -5.15 0.44
CA ASP A 17 -8.94 -4.88 0.67
C ASP A 17 -9.19 -3.37 0.83
N ARG A 18 -8.31 -2.67 1.53
CA ARG A 18 -8.42 -1.22 1.69
C ARG A 18 -8.31 -0.51 0.35
N LEU A 19 -7.37 -0.92 -0.49
CA LEU A 19 -7.22 -0.33 -1.82
C LEU A 19 -8.43 -0.62 -2.69
N ARG A 20 -8.94 -1.86 -2.62
CA ARG A 20 -10.15 -2.24 -3.36
C ARG A 20 -11.34 -1.37 -2.97
N LYS A 21 -11.53 -1.10 -1.68
CA LYS A 21 -12.63 -0.26 -1.20
C LYS A 21 -12.49 1.18 -1.70
N ILE A 22 -11.27 1.71 -1.73
CA ILE A 22 -11.02 3.04 -2.28
C ILE A 22 -11.33 3.07 -3.76
N ARG A 23 -10.87 2.06 -4.51
CA ARG A 23 -11.18 1.94 -5.93
C ARG A 23 -12.70 1.99 -6.16
N LYS A 24 -13.43 1.20 -5.37
CA LYS A 24 -14.91 1.13 -5.50
C LYS A 24 -15.58 2.46 -5.18
N ARG A 25 -15.12 3.16 -4.15
CA ARG A 25 -15.66 4.48 -3.82
C ARG A 25 -15.45 5.47 -4.95
N LYS A 26 -14.36 5.36 -5.67
CA LYS A 26 -14.06 6.20 -6.83
C LYS A 26 -14.79 5.73 -8.08
N LYS A 27 -15.55 4.65 -7.98
CA LYS A 27 -16.34 4.08 -9.08
C LYS A 27 -15.47 3.70 -10.28
N ILE A 28 -14.28 3.19 -9.99
CA ILE A 28 -13.33 2.73 -11.01
C ILE A 28 -13.37 1.20 -11.04
N THR A 29 -13.55 0.61 -12.23
CA THR A 29 -13.52 -0.84 -12.36
C THR A 29 -12.09 -1.36 -12.30
N GLN A 30 -11.92 -2.65 -12.05
CA GLN A 30 -10.59 -3.27 -12.08
C GLN A 30 -9.90 -3.03 -13.43
N LYS A 31 -10.63 -3.20 -14.54
CA LYS A 31 -10.05 -3.00 -15.86
C LYS A 31 -9.61 -1.57 -16.08
N GLN A 32 -10.42 -0.61 -15.64
CA GLN A 32 -10.07 0.80 -15.75
C GLN A 32 -8.82 1.13 -14.92
N LEU A 33 -8.77 0.68 -13.68
CA LEU A 33 -7.61 0.94 -12.84
C LEU A 33 -6.36 0.30 -13.42
N ALA A 34 -6.45 -0.95 -13.84
CA ALA A 34 -5.32 -1.65 -14.46
C ALA A 34 -4.80 -0.89 -15.69
N GLY A 35 -5.70 -0.50 -16.58
CA GLY A 35 -5.31 0.22 -17.79
C GLY A 35 -4.67 1.57 -17.50
N ARG A 36 -5.24 2.34 -16.58
CA ARG A 36 -4.74 3.68 -16.24
C ARG A 36 -3.41 3.64 -15.51
N SER A 37 -3.20 2.60 -14.69
CA SER A 37 -1.98 2.48 -13.88
C SER A 37 -0.86 1.70 -14.58
N ASN A 38 -1.11 1.19 -15.78
CA ASN A 38 -0.17 0.35 -16.51
C ASN A 38 0.23 -0.89 -15.70
N VAL A 39 -0.75 -1.49 -15.06
CA VAL A 39 -0.63 -2.77 -14.35
C VAL A 39 -1.58 -3.73 -15.05
N SER A 40 -1.15 -4.97 -15.27
CA SER A 40 -2.02 -5.92 -15.97
C SER A 40 -3.29 -6.20 -15.15
N TYR A 41 -4.37 -6.45 -15.86
CA TYR A 41 -5.63 -6.81 -15.21
C TYR A 41 -5.47 -8.07 -14.33
N ALA A 42 -4.75 -9.06 -14.82
CA ALA A 42 -4.48 -10.29 -14.07
C ALA A 42 -3.72 -9.99 -12.77
N THR A 43 -2.73 -9.09 -12.83
CA THR A 43 -1.97 -8.69 -11.66
C THR A 43 -2.87 -8.01 -10.63
N LEU A 44 -3.72 -7.09 -11.07
CA LEU A 44 -4.63 -6.39 -10.15
C LEU A 44 -5.64 -7.35 -9.53
N ARG A 45 -6.22 -8.24 -10.32
CA ARG A 45 -7.16 -9.23 -9.80
C ARG A 45 -6.51 -10.11 -8.73
N LYS A 46 -5.30 -10.61 -9.00
CA LYS A 46 -4.57 -11.44 -8.05
C LYS A 46 -4.28 -10.65 -6.78
N PHE A 47 -3.84 -9.40 -6.91
CA PHE A 47 -3.56 -8.55 -5.76
C PHE A 47 -4.79 -8.35 -4.89
N GLU A 48 -5.91 -7.99 -5.48
CA GLU A 48 -7.14 -7.74 -4.70
C GLU A 48 -7.61 -8.99 -3.98
N LYS A 49 -7.31 -10.16 -4.51
CA LYS A 49 -7.68 -11.43 -3.93
C LYS A 49 -6.70 -11.95 -2.88
N THR A 50 -5.41 -11.78 -3.12
CA THR A 50 -4.36 -12.44 -2.32
C THR A 50 -3.42 -11.50 -1.59
N GLY A 51 -3.43 -10.22 -1.95
CA GLY A 51 -2.47 -9.25 -1.42
C GLY A 51 -1.09 -9.33 -2.07
N GLN A 52 -0.88 -10.23 -3.03
CA GLN A 52 0.42 -10.42 -3.67
C GLN A 52 0.59 -9.50 -4.88
N ILE A 53 1.63 -8.69 -4.86
CA ILE A 53 1.95 -7.77 -5.93
C ILE A 53 3.39 -7.29 -5.74
N SER A 54 4.05 -6.89 -6.82
CA SER A 54 5.34 -6.23 -6.67
C SER A 54 5.15 -4.84 -6.07
N LEU A 55 6.15 -4.36 -5.35
CA LEU A 55 6.08 -3.01 -4.79
C LEU A 55 5.89 -1.96 -5.88
N GLU A 56 6.59 -2.10 -6.99
CA GLU A 56 6.46 -1.16 -8.11
C GLU A 56 5.02 -1.09 -8.63
N SER A 57 4.40 -2.25 -8.86
CA SER A 57 3.02 -2.28 -9.33
C SER A 57 2.05 -1.73 -8.30
N PHE A 58 2.28 -2.01 -7.02
CA PHE A 58 1.49 -1.45 -5.94
C PHE A 58 1.56 0.09 -5.95
N ILE A 59 2.76 0.64 -6.11
CA ILE A 59 2.93 2.08 -6.19
C ILE A 59 2.19 2.67 -7.39
N LYS A 60 2.25 2.01 -8.55
CA LYS A 60 1.51 2.45 -9.74
C LYS A 60 0.00 2.55 -9.46
N LEU A 61 -0.56 1.58 -8.75
CA LEU A 61 -1.97 1.63 -8.37
C LEU A 61 -2.26 2.80 -7.45
N THR A 62 -1.40 3.05 -6.46
CA THR A 62 -1.60 4.14 -5.51
C THR A 62 -1.49 5.50 -6.18
N MET A 63 -0.61 5.64 -7.18
CA MET A 63 -0.51 6.88 -7.94
C MET A 63 -1.80 7.19 -8.66
N GLU A 64 -2.39 6.19 -9.32
CA GLU A 64 -3.65 6.39 -10.04
C GLU A 64 -4.82 6.70 -9.10
N LEU A 65 -4.77 6.21 -7.87
CA LEU A 65 -5.81 6.44 -6.87
C LEU A 65 -5.56 7.68 -6.02
N ASP A 66 -4.56 8.48 -6.36
CA ASP A 66 -4.18 9.70 -5.60
C ASP A 66 -3.76 9.40 -4.17
N LEU A 67 -3.11 8.27 -3.96
CA LEU A 67 -2.65 7.84 -2.63
C LEU A 67 -1.13 7.87 -2.49
N VAL A 68 -0.43 8.37 -3.50
CA VAL A 68 1.05 8.33 -3.50
C VAL A 68 1.64 9.14 -2.33
N GLY A 69 0.92 10.18 -1.87
CA GLY A 69 1.36 10.94 -0.71
C GLY A 69 1.49 10.08 0.53
N GLU A 70 0.54 9.18 0.74
CA GLU A 70 0.60 8.26 1.88
C GLU A 70 1.78 7.29 1.76
N ILE A 71 2.08 6.85 0.53
CA ILE A 71 3.23 5.97 0.29
C ILE A 71 4.53 6.72 0.60
N ASN A 72 4.66 7.96 0.13
CA ASN A 72 5.84 8.77 0.40
C ASN A 72 6.04 9.06 1.87
N ASP A 73 4.96 9.09 2.64
CA ASP A 73 5.01 9.38 4.08
C ASP A 73 5.25 8.14 4.94
N LEU A 74 5.22 6.95 4.35
CA LEU A 74 5.44 5.73 5.12
C LEU A 74 6.81 5.76 5.79
N PHE A 75 6.82 5.43 7.08
CA PHE A 75 8.04 5.27 7.87
C PHE A 75 8.88 6.54 7.99
N THR A 76 8.27 7.71 7.73
CA THR A 76 8.99 8.98 7.88
C THR A 76 8.91 9.52 9.30
N THR A 77 7.98 9.03 10.11
CA THR A 77 7.85 9.48 11.49
C THR A 77 8.90 8.79 12.34
N PRO A 78 9.89 9.52 12.84
CA PRO A 78 10.93 8.87 13.64
C PRO A 78 10.37 8.43 15.00
N VAL A 79 10.93 7.34 15.52
CA VAL A 79 10.63 6.85 16.85
C VAL A 79 11.90 6.98 17.67
N TYR A 80 11.90 7.93 18.62
CA TYR A 80 13.07 8.18 19.47
C TYR A 80 12.77 7.76 20.91
N THR A 81 13.71 7.07 21.54
CA THR A 81 13.60 6.74 22.96
C THR A 81 14.39 7.70 23.83
N ASN A 82 15.33 8.43 23.24
CA ASN A 82 16.12 9.43 23.95
C ASN A 82 16.79 10.39 22.97
N ILE A 83 17.43 11.42 23.51
CA ILE A 83 18.04 12.49 22.73
C ILE A 83 19.24 12.02 21.91
N GLU A 84 19.92 11.00 22.36
CA GLU A 84 21.06 10.45 21.62
C GLU A 84 20.61 9.80 20.31
N GLU A 85 19.48 9.13 20.35
CA GLU A 85 18.90 8.54 19.14
C GLU A 85 18.54 9.63 18.13
N VAL A 86 17.98 10.74 18.61
CA VAL A 86 17.66 11.88 17.75
C VAL A 86 18.92 12.40 17.07
N ILE A 87 19.98 12.58 17.84
CA ILE A 87 21.27 13.07 17.30
C ILE A 87 21.84 12.10 16.28
N ASN A 88 21.82 10.82 16.59
CA ASN A 88 22.33 9.79 15.68
C ASN A 88 21.53 9.71 14.39
N GLU A 89 20.23 9.85 14.49
CA GLU A 89 19.36 9.81 13.32
C GLU A 89 19.63 10.96 12.34
N GLN A 90 20.10 12.09 12.85
CA GLN A 90 20.36 13.28 12.05
C GLN A 90 21.73 13.28 11.37
N ARG A 91 22.57 12.31 11.67
CA ARG A 91 23.86 12.16 11.04
C ARG A 91 23.74 11.44 9.72
#